data_aabd38bb9fd8f9a4dc05cd2c185ad0c6
#
_entry.id   aabd38bb9fd8f9a4dc05cd2c185ad0c6
#
_cell.length_a   1.000
_cell.length_b   1.000
_cell.length_c   1.000
_cell.angle_alpha   90.00
_cell.angle_beta   90.00
_cell.angle_gamma   90.00
#
_symmetry.space_group_name_H-M   'P 1'
#
loop_
_entity.id
_entity.type
_entity.pdbx_description
1 polymer ?
#
loop_
_entity_poly.entity_id
_entity_poly.type
_entity_poly.pdbx_seq_one_letter_code
_entity_poly.pdbx_strand_id
1 'polypeptide(L)'
;LYVLSDLHAESAVFRPDIEALQAADVVVLAGDIHNGEYTPFWAREAFGDKPIILVAGNHEFYDRHWERCLMDMRKAAGQCGVHFLENETLTIDGVDFLGATFWTDFELMGAPNKEESIQAAKRFMADYCQIAGCTPERTIERHQASRTWLASELAKPLQRTRVVVTHHYPSPRSTAAEYEGEPANGAFGSALGRDFFENTHL
;
A
#
# COMPACT_ATOMS: atom_id res chain seq x y z
N LEU A 1 -15.77 -1.42 7.64
CA LEU A 1 -14.73 -0.71 6.88
C LEU A 1 -15.25 -0.33 5.50
N TYR A 2 -14.85 0.86 5.00
CA TYR A 2 -15.01 1.27 3.61
C TYR A 2 -13.62 1.29 2.97
N VAL A 3 -13.33 0.27 2.16
CA VAL A 3 -11.98 0.02 1.61
C VAL A 3 -11.94 0.45 0.15
N LEU A 4 -10.95 1.26 -0.21
CA LEU A 4 -10.73 1.81 -1.55
C LEU A 4 -9.25 1.77 -1.90
N SER A 5 -8.92 1.57 -3.17
CA SER A 5 -7.59 1.72 -3.76
C SER A 5 -7.69 2.20 -5.20
N ASP A 6 -6.59 2.64 -5.77
CA ASP A 6 -6.44 2.94 -7.20
C ASP A 6 -7.51 3.92 -7.73
N LEU A 7 -7.82 4.96 -6.93
CA LEU A 7 -8.81 5.97 -7.29
C LEU A 7 -8.30 6.96 -8.32
N HIS A 8 -6.99 7.24 -8.33
CA HIS A 8 -6.33 8.19 -9.22
C HIS A 8 -7.12 9.51 -9.34
N ALA A 9 -7.50 10.06 -8.18
CA ALA A 9 -8.35 11.24 -8.08
C ALA A 9 -7.70 12.52 -8.66
N GLU A 10 -6.40 12.48 -8.94
CA GLU A 10 -5.69 13.51 -9.71
C GLU A 10 -6.10 13.55 -11.19
N SER A 11 -6.62 12.45 -11.72
CA SER A 11 -6.99 12.30 -13.13
C SER A 11 -8.48 12.05 -13.36
N ALA A 12 -9.21 11.61 -12.34
CA ALA A 12 -10.63 11.25 -12.44
C ALA A 12 -11.42 11.79 -11.24
N VAL A 13 -12.67 12.17 -11.48
CA VAL A 13 -13.56 12.57 -10.39
C VAL A 13 -14.11 11.33 -9.69
N PHE A 14 -13.70 11.13 -8.46
CA PHE A 14 -14.28 10.12 -7.58
C PHE A 14 -15.39 10.73 -6.71
N ARG A 15 -16.47 9.97 -6.52
CA ARG A 15 -17.54 10.29 -5.56
C ARG A 15 -17.79 9.08 -4.67
N PRO A 16 -17.68 9.23 -3.34
CA PRO A 16 -17.98 8.14 -2.41
C PRO A 16 -19.42 7.63 -2.58
N ASP A 17 -19.61 6.33 -2.45
CA ASP A 17 -20.92 5.77 -2.18
C ASP A 17 -21.35 6.21 -0.77
N ILE A 18 -22.39 7.03 -0.71
CA ILE A 18 -22.83 7.68 0.53
C ILE A 18 -23.38 6.65 1.52
N GLU A 19 -24.09 5.61 1.04
CA GLU A 19 -24.66 4.57 1.91
C GLU A 19 -23.52 3.73 2.52
N ALA A 20 -22.56 3.30 1.72
CA ALA A 20 -21.39 2.56 2.19
C ALA A 20 -20.54 3.40 3.17
N LEU A 21 -20.34 4.70 2.86
CA LEU A 21 -19.61 5.61 3.73
C LEU A 21 -20.31 5.81 5.07
N GLN A 22 -21.64 5.97 5.08
CA GLN A 22 -22.41 6.14 6.33
C GLN A 22 -22.35 4.87 7.19
N ALA A 23 -22.43 3.69 6.57
CA ALA A 23 -22.38 2.40 7.25
C ALA A 23 -20.98 2.02 7.80
N ALA A 24 -19.93 2.66 7.32
CA ALA A 24 -18.57 2.37 7.76
C ALA A 24 -18.16 3.18 9.00
N ASP A 25 -17.39 2.55 9.88
CA ASP A 25 -16.75 3.22 11.03
C ASP A 25 -15.40 3.83 10.62
N VAL A 26 -14.67 3.19 9.71
CA VAL A 26 -13.34 3.59 9.25
C VAL A 26 -13.26 3.49 7.74
N VAL A 27 -12.67 4.51 7.11
CA VAL A 27 -12.27 4.50 5.70
C VAL A 27 -10.83 4.00 5.60
N VAL A 28 -10.56 3.06 4.71
CA VAL A 28 -9.23 2.53 4.42
C VAL A 28 -8.88 2.85 2.97
N LEU A 29 -7.84 3.63 2.79
CA LEU A 29 -7.29 4.03 1.49
C LEU A 29 -5.98 3.26 1.26
N ALA A 30 -6.04 2.26 0.40
CA ALA A 30 -4.95 1.31 0.21
C ALA A 30 -4.02 1.68 -0.96
N GLY A 31 -3.70 2.97 -1.11
CA GLY A 31 -2.74 3.49 -2.08
C GLY A 31 -3.34 3.86 -3.45
N ASP A 32 -2.56 4.62 -4.22
CA ASP A 32 -2.91 5.16 -5.53
C ASP A 32 -4.20 5.98 -5.50
N ILE A 33 -4.31 6.85 -4.50
CA ILE A 33 -5.50 7.67 -4.26
C ILE A 33 -5.39 9.02 -4.95
N HIS A 34 -4.25 9.72 -4.78
CA HIS A 34 -3.96 11.03 -5.35
C HIS A 34 -2.44 11.28 -5.30
N ASN A 35 -1.96 12.44 -5.75
CA ASN A 35 -0.54 12.77 -5.79
C ASN A 35 0.01 13.24 -4.43
N GLY A 36 0.97 12.52 -3.86
CA GLY A 36 1.83 12.91 -2.76
C GLY A 36 1.08 13.55 -1.58
N GLU A 37 1.56 14.70 -1.13
CA GLU A 37 0.99 15.43 0.00
C GLU A 37 -0.45 15.94 -0.21
N TYR A 38 -0.97 15.92 -1.43
CA TYR A 38 -2.37 16.26 -1.69
C TYR A 38 -3.32 15.14 -1.28
N THR A 39 -2.86 13.88 -1.27
CA THR A 39 -3.67 12.71 -0.92
C THR A 39 -4.38 12.84 0.44
N PRO A 40 -3.70 13.18 1.56
CA PRO A 40 -4.38 13.33 2.85
C PRO A 40 -5.44 14.44 2.88
N PHE A 41 -5.16 15.58 2.23
CA PHE A 41 -6.12 16.69 2.17
C PHE A 41 -7.36 16.31 1.36
N TRP A 42 -7.15 15.71 0.18
CA TRP A 42 -8.23 15.20 -0.65
C TRP A 42 -9.08 14.16 0.10
N ALA A 43 -8.42 13.24 0.79
CA ALA A 43 -9.12 12.22 1.57
C ALA A 43 -10.01 12.84 2.66
N ARG A 44 -9.52 13.85 3.37
CA ARG A 44 -10.29 14.56 4.39
C ARG A 44 -11.48 15.30 3.79
N GLU A 45 -11.32 15.93 2.62
CA GLU A 45 -12.41 16.59 1.90
C GLU A 45 -13.47 15.57 1.43
N ALA A 46 -13.04 14.43 0.87
CA ALA A 46 -13.95 13.42 0.32
C ALA A 46 -14.75 12.65 1.37
N PHE A 47 -14.15 12.36 2.54
CA PHE A 47 -14.75 11.46 3.56
C PHE A 47 -15.14 12.16 4.86
N GLY A 48 -14.99 13.49 4.95
CA GLY A 48 -15.42 14.28 6.12
C GLY A 48 -14.68 13.85 7.41
N ASP A 49 -15.41 13.79 8.52
CA ASP A 49 -14.85 13.52 9.86
C ASP A 49 -14.60 12.04 10.17
N LYS A 50 -14.83 11.13 9.24
CA LYS A 50 -14.57 9.69 9.44
C LYS A 50 -13.10 9.46 9.78
N PRO A 51 -12.76 8.48 10.65
CA PRO A 51 -11.39 7.98 10.77
C PRO A 51 -10.91 7.45 9.42
N ILE A 52 -9.74 7.91 8.98
CA ILE A 52 -9.16 7.53 7.69
C ILE A 52 -7.78 6.90 7.94
N ILE A 53 -7.61 5.66 7.49
CA ILE A 53 -6.32 4.98 7.37
C ILE A 53 -5.86 5.16 5.93
N LEU A 54 -4.63 5.58 5.73
CA LEU A 54 -4.00 5.76 4.42
C LEU A 54 -2.66 5.04 4.38
N VAL A 55 -2.43 4.23 3.36
CA VAL A 55 -1.09 3.81 2.92
C VAL A 55 -0.80 4.43 1.56
N ALA A 56 0.45 4.68 1.24
CA ALA A 56 0.81 5.12 -0.10
C ALA A 56 0.82 3.96 -1.10
N GLY A 57 0.43 4.23 -2.34
CA GLY A 57 0.79 3.41 -3.49
C GLY A 57 2.02 3.98 -4.21
N ASN A 58 2.31 3.52 -5.40
CA ASN A 58 3.41 4.06 -6.19
C ASN A 58 3.08 5.42 -6.83
N HIS A 59 1.83 5.68 -7.19
CA HIS A 59 1.41 6.94 -7.81
C HIS A 59 1.53 8.16 -6.87
N GLU A 60 1.43 7.99 -5.56
CA GLU A 60 1.70 9.07 -4.61
C GLU A 60 3.11 9.65 -4.79
N PHE A 61 4.07 8.86 -5.27
CA PHE A 61 5.48 9.27 -5.42
C PHE A 61 5.81 9.84 -6.81
N TYR A 62 4.91 9.81 -7.79
CA TYR A 62 5.19 10.28 -9.15
C TYR A 62 5.55 11.76 -9.17
N ASP A 63 6.57 12.11 -9.99
CA ASP A 63 7.19 13.43 -10.12
C ASP A 63 7.80 13.97 -8.82
N ARG A 64 8.12 13.08 -7.87
CA ARG A 64 8.68 13.42 -6.56
C ARG A 64 9.93 12.62 -6.24
N HIS A 65 10.70 13.13 -5.29
CA HIS A 65 11.75 12.35 -4.65
C HIS A 65 11.14 11.47 -3.56
N TRP A 66 11.39 10.17 -3.61
CA TRP A 66 10.75 9.16 -2.75
C TRP A 66 10.73 9.52 -1.26
N GLU A 67 11.92 9.77 -0.67
CA GLU A 67 12.02 10.06 0.77
C GLU A 67 11.33 11.37 1.15
N ARG A 68 11.46 12.36 0.27
CA ARG A 68 10.84 13.67 0.51
C ARG A 68 9.32 13.57 0.49
N CYS A 69 8.77 12.82 -0.45
CA CYS A 69 7.34 12.60 -0.56
C CYS A 69 6.77 11.95 0.71
N LEU A 70 7.42 10.92 1.26
CA LEU A 70 7.00 10.30 2.53
C LEU A 70 6.92 11.31 3.68
N MET A 71 7.93 12.18 3.80
CA MET A 71 7.92 13.22 4.83
C MET A 71 6.79 14.23 4.63
N ASP A 72 6.58 14.67 3.40
CA ASP A 72 5.54 15.64 3.08
C ASP A 72 4.14 15.06 3.28
N MET A 73 3.91 13.78 2.92
CA MET A 73 2.65 13.06 3.20
C MET A 73 2.38 12.92 4.70
N ARG A 74 3.39 12.55 5.50
CA ARG A 74 3.25 12.48 6.98
C ARG A 74 2.84 13.82 7.57
N LYS A 75 3.48 14.89 7.13
CA LYS A 75 3.17 16.25 7.57
C LYS A 75 1.73 16.63 7.19
N ALA A 76 1.34 16.40 5.94
CA ALA A 76 -0.01 16.70 5.45
C ALA A 76 -1.08 15.89 6.22
N ALA A 77 -0.84 14.61 6.42
CA ALA A 77 -1.73 13.73 7.18
C ALA A 77 -1.94 14.22 8.61
N GLY A 78 -0.87 14.60 9.30
CA GLY A 78 -0.97 15.20 10.64
C GLY A 78 -1.73 16.51 10.69
N GLN A 79 -1.69 17.31 9.62
CA GLN A 79 -2.42 18.59 9.54
C GLN A 79 -3.93 18.43 9.38
N CYS A 80 -4.37 17.36 8.71
CA CYS A 80 -5.79 17.13 8.41
C CYS A 80 -6.40 15.93 9.17
N GLY A 81 -5.66 15.34 10.12
CA GLY A 81 -6.17 14.26 10.97
C GLY A 81 -6.39 12.95 10.21
N VAL A 82 -5.60 12.68 9.16
CA VAL A 82 -5.56 11.41 8.46
C VAL A 82 -4.43 10.55 9.05
N HIS A 83 -4.66 9.26 9.23
CA HIS A 83 -3.67 8.33 9.74
C HIS A 83 -2.90 7.70 8.58
N PHE A 84 -1.76 8.29 8.24
CA PHE A 84 -0.86 7.76 7.22
C PHE A 84 0.09 6.72 7.84
N LEU A 85 0.03 5.49 7.33
CA LEU A 85 0.81 4.36 7.84
C LEU A 85 1.85 3.91 6.80
N GLU A 86 3.11 3.88 7.19
CA GLU A 86 4.21 3.29 6.42
C GLU A 86 5.13 2.53 7.39
N ASN A 87 4.96 1.21 7.44
CA ASN A 87 5.53 0.32 8.46
C ASN A 87 5.10 0.74 9.88
N GLU A 88 3.83 1.00 10.06
CA GLU A 88 3.27 1.51 11.31
C GLU A 88 1.98 0.78 11.68
N THR A 89 1.73 0.71 12.98
CA THR A 89 0.51 0.13 13.55
C THR A 89 -0.28 1.22 14.27
N LEU A 90 -1.59 1.25 14.04
CA LEU A 90 -2.53 2.13 14.72
C LEU A 90 -3.72 1.34 15.25
N THR A 91 -4.15 1.61 16.47
CA THR A 91 -5.37 1.02 17.04
C THR A 91 -6.53 2.01 16.95
N ILE A 92 -7.65 1.61 16.34
CA ILE A 92 -8.92 2.34 16.33
C ILE A 92 -9.99 1.37 16.83
N ASP A 93 -10.74 1.77 17.85
CA ASP A 93 -11.90 1.02 18.42
C ASP A 93 -11.61 -0.47 18.68
N GLY A 94 -10.41 -0.76 19.17
CA GLY A 94 -9.99 -2.13 19.51
C GLY A 94 -9.56 -2.99 18.32
N VAL A 95 -9.37 -2.39 17.14
CA VAL A 95 -8.80 -3.03 15.95
C VAL A 95 -7.43 -2.44 15.67
N ASP A 96 -6.42 -3.29 15.50
CA ASP A 96 -5.06 -2.90 15.12
C ASP A 96 -4.93 -2.90 13.60
N PHE A 97 -4.63 -1.72 13.01
CA PHE A 97 -4.36 -1.55 11.59
C PHE A 97 -2.84 -1.50 11.37
N LEU A 98 -2.34 -2.40 10.54
CA LEU A 98 -0.93 -2.52 10.18
C LEU A 98 -0.77 -2.09 8.73
N GLY A 99 -0.15 -0.93 8.48
CA GLY A 99 -0.12 -0.32 7.16
C GLY A 99 1.28 -0.16 6.56
N ALA A 100 1.43 -0.46 5.27
CA ALA A 100 2.63 -0.23 4.48
C ALA A 100 2.33 -0.17 2.98
N THR A 101 3.09 0.59 2.21
CA THR A 101 3.10 0.49 0.73
C THR A 101 3.46 -0.93 0.30
N PHE A 102 4.35 -1.55 1.03
CA PHE A 102 4.83 -2.94 0.92
C PHE A 102 5.75 -3.21 -0.25
N TRP A 103 5.69 -2.46 -1.34
CA TRP A 103 6.50 -2.63 -2.54
C TRP A 103 6.63 -4.10 -3.00
N THR A 104 7.72 -4.47 -3.71
CA THR A 104 7.89 -5.81 -4.28
C THR A 104 9.31 -6.32 -4.14
N ASP A 105 9.47 -7.66 -4.09
CA ASP A 105 10.75 -8.38 -4.23
C ASP A 105 10.97 -8.92 -5.65
N PHE A 106 10.00 -8.72 -6.56
CA PHE A 106 9.94 -9.30 -7.91
C PHE A 106 9.90 -10.83 -7.95
N GLU A 107 9.61 -11.48 -6.83
CA GLU A 107 9.58 -12.93 -6.73
C GLU A 107 8.15 -13.51 -6.75
N LEU A 108 7.15 -12.73 -7.17
CA LEU A 108 5.76 -13.18 -7.27
C LEU A 108 5.61 -14.49 -8.06
N MET A 109 6.39 -14.64 -9.14
CA MET A 109 6.41 -15.85 -9.99
C MET A 109 7.55 -16.80 -9.65
N GLY A 110 8.16 -16.64 -8.47
CA GLY A 110 9.28 -17.42 -7.98
C GLY A 110 10.65 -16.84 -8.34
N ALA A 111 11.65 -17.12 -7.50
CA ALA A 111 12.99 -16.59 -7.61
C ALA A 111 13.68 -16.78 -8.99
N PRO A 112 13.47 -17.89 -9.74
CA PRO A 112 14.05 -18.03 -11.08
C PRO A 112 13.58 -16.97 -12.08
N ASN A 113 12.39 -16.40 -11.92
CA ASN A 113 11.79 -15.42 -12.82
C ASN A 113 12.05 -13.96 -12.40
N LYS A 114 12.74 -13.74 -11.29
CA LYS A 114 12.99 -12.42 -10.71
C LYS A 114 13.62 -11.43 -11.69
N GLU A 115 14.68 -11.85 -12.38
CA GLU A 115 15.38 -10.96 -13.33
C GLU A 115 14.48 -10.59 -14.50
N GLU A 116 13.69 -11.52 -15.02
CA GLU A 116 12.71 -11.24 -16.08
C GLU A 116 11.66 -10.24 -15.62
N SER A 117 11.16 -10.40 -14.40
CA SER A 117 10.22 -9.45 -13.77
C SER A 117 10.81 -8.05 -13.63
N ILE A 118 12.07 -7.94 -13.20
CA ILE A 118 12.80 -6.66 -13.10
C ILE A 118 12.92 -5.99 -14.47
N GLN A 119 13.30 -6.75 -15.52
CA GLN A 119 13.42 -6.18 -16.86
C GLN A 119 12.06 -5.76 -17.43
N ALA A 120 11.02 -6.53 -17.19
CA ALA A 120 9.65 -6.17 -17.56
C ALA A 120 9.20 -4.89 -16.84
N ALA A 121 9.44 -4.81 -15.53
CA ALA A 121 9.13 -3.63 -14.73
C ALA A 121 9.84 -2.36 -15.25
N LYS A 122 11.15 -2.43 -15.48
CA LYS A 122 11.92 -1.30 -16.05
C LYS A 122 11.40 -0.84 -17.40
N ARG A 123 10.81 -1.74 -18.19
CA ARG A 123 10.28 -1.43 -19.51
C ARG A 123 8.87 -0.85 -19.48
N PHE A 124 8.02 -1.33 -18.59
CA PHE A 124 6.59 -1.07 -18.62
C PHE A 124 6.06 -0.22 -17.46
N MET A 125 6.81 -0.14 -16.32
CA MET A 125 6.39 0.64 -15.17
C MET A 125 6.97 2.05 -15.22
N ALA A 126 6.12 3.05 -15.04
CA ALA A 126 6.51 4.44 -14.98
C ALA A 126 7.32 4.78 -13.71
N ASP A 127 7.21 4.00 -12.67
CA ASP A 127 7.86 4.17 -11.36
C ASP A 127 9.35 4.46 -11.48
N TYR A 128 10.05 3.67 -12.32
CA TYR A 128 11.51 3.76 -12.49
C TYR A 128 11.96 4.97 -13.32
N CYS A 129 11.01 5.71 -13.88
CA CYS A 129 11.26 6.96 -14.62
C CYS A 129 10.71 8.18 -13.89
N GLN A 130 9.58 8.02 -13.18
CA GLN A 130 8.86 9.15 -12.58
C GLN A 130 9.16 9.35 -11.10
N ILE A 131 9.63 8.33 -10.38
CA ILE A 131 9.96 8.47 -8.96
C ILE A 131 11.46 8.68 -8.80
N ALA A 132 11.87 9.89 -8.44
CA ALA A 132 13.28 10.18 -8.23
C ALA A 132 13.84 9.35 -7.06
N GLY A 133 14.86 8.54 -7.34
CA GLY A 133 15.46 7.62 -6.39
C GLY A 133 14.80 6.24 -6.32
N CYS A 134 13.80 5.94 -7.15
CA CYS A 134 13.25 4.60 -7.29
C CYS A 134 14.12 3.75 -8.23
N THR A 135 14.53 2.60 -7.75
CA THR A 135 15.19 1.55 -8.55
C THR A 135 14.66 0.19 -8.09
N PRO A 136 14.74 -0.87 -8.91
CA PRO A 136 14.32 -2.21 -8.47
C PRO A 136 15.02 -2.67 -7.19
N GLU A 137 16.31 -2.35 -7.04
CA GLU A 137 17.07 -2.68 -5.84
C GLU A 137 16.48 -1.99 -4.61
N ARG A 138 16.11 -0.71 -4.72
CA ARG A 138 15.50 0.04 -3.63
C ARG A 138 14.07 -0.40 -3.34
N THR A 139 13.29 -0.81 -4.35
CA THR A 139 11.97 -1.41 -4.08
C THR A 139 12.09 -2.72 -3.32
N ILE A 140 13.08 -3.57 -3.66
CA ILE A 140 13.39 -4.79 -2.92
C ILE A 140 13.80 -4.49 -1.46
N GLU A 141 14.68 -3.51 -1.25
CA GLU A 141 15.09 -3.09 0.11
C GLU A 141 13.88 -2.63 0.93
N ARG A 142 12.99 -1.83 0.35
CA ARG A 142 11.76 -1.37 1.00
C ARG A 142 10.81 -2.51 1.32
N HIS A 143 10.62 -3.42 0.36
CA HIS A 143 9.83 -4.62 0.59
C HIS A 143 10.38 -5.45 1.75
N GLN A 144 11.69 -5.70 1.79
CA GLN A 144 12.33 -6.46 2.86
C GLN A 144 12.14 -5.79 4.23
N ALA A 145 12.25 -4.46 4.29
CA ALA A 145 12.01 -3.70 5.52
C ALA A 145 10.54 -3.86 5.98
N SER A 146 9.58 -3.67 5.08
CA SER A 146 8.14 -3.82 5.37
C SER A 146 7.78 -5.25 5.77
N ARG A 147 8.33 -6.24 5.08
CA ARG A 147 8.15 -7.66 5.40
C ARG A 147 8.69 -8.00 6.79
N THR A 148 9.89 -7.51 7.13
CA THR A 148 10.51 -7.74 8.44
C THR A 148 9.70 -7.08 9.56
N TRP A 149 9.27 -5.84 9.35
CA TRP A 149 8.40 -5.13 10.27
C TRP A 149 7.08 -5.89 10.47
N LEU A 150 6.38 -6.22 9.38
CA LEU A 150 5.09 -6.91 9.45
C LEU A 150 5.22 -8.27 10.16
N ALA A 151 6.25 -9.05 9.87
CA ALA A 151 6.52 -10.31 10.56
C ALA A 151 6.68 -10.11 12.07
N SER A 152 7.40 -9.04 12.49
CA SER A 152 7.59 -8.71 13.90
C SER A 152 6.28 -8.30 14.60
N GLU A 153 5.42 -7.55 13.90
CA GLU A 153 4.11 -7.16 14.43
C GLU A 153 3.16 -8.37 14.55
N LEU A 154 3.18 -9.21 13.52
CA LEU A 154 2.34 -10.41 13.50
C LEU A 154 2.78 -11.45 14.55
N ALA A 155 4.05 -11.54 14.89
CA ALA A 155 4.57 -12.43 15.95
C ALA A 155 4.17 -12.03 17.38
N LYS A 156 3.70 -10.79 17.59
CA LYS A 156 3.19 -10.36 18.90
C LYS A 156 1.91 -11.12 19.25
N PRO A 157 1.66 -11.41 20.53
CA PRO A 157 0.40 -12.05 20.94
C PRO A 157 -0.82 -11.32 20.40
N LEU A 158 -1.78 -12.08 19.87
CA LEU A 158 -3.02 -11.52 19.35
C LEU A 158 -3.93 -11.09 20.52
N GLN A 159 -4.03 -9.79 20.74
CA GLN A 159 -4.89 -9.21 21.77
C GLN A 159 -6.15 -8.57 21.19
N ARG A 160 -6.11 -8.23 19.91
CA ARG A 160 -7.18 -7.52 19.16
C ARG A 160 -7.24 -8.05 17.74
N THR A 161 -8.36 -7.83 17.08
CA THR A 161 -8.46 -8.03 15.62
C THR A 161 -7.40 -7.20 14.92
N ARG A 162 -6.69 -7.80 13.99
CA ARG A 162 -5.70 -7.12 13.14
C ARG A 162 -6.20 -7.02 11.71
N VAL A 163 -5.99 -5.85 11.11
CA VAL A 163 -6.23 -5.59 9.69
C VAL A 163 -4.90 -5.16 9.07
N VAL A 164 -4.39 -5.94 8.13
CA VAL A 164 -3.20 -5.59 7.36
C VAL A 164 -3.63 -4.84 6.11
N VAL A 165 -3.04 -3.67 5.88
CA VAL A 165 -3.33 -2.81 4.73
C VAL A 165 -2.04 -2.65 3.93
N THR A 166 -2.02 -3.16 2.71
CA THR A 166 -0.90 -2.99 1.78
C THR A 166 -1.41 -2.51 0.42
N HIS A 167 -0.60 -1.74 -0.29
CA HIS A 167 -0.88 -1.39 -1.67
C HIS A 167 -0.40 -2.50 -2.60
N HIS A 168 0.91 -2.75 -2.65
CA HIS A 168 1.41 -3.92 -3.39
C HIS A 168 0.93 -5.20 -2.69
N TYR A 169 0.33 -6.09 -3.47
CA TYR A 169 -0.31 -7.26 -2.87
C TYR A 169 0.72 -8.31 -2.39
N PRO A 170 0.46 -8.93 -1.23
CA PRO A 170 1.40 -9.87 -0.62
C PRO A 170 1.24 -11.32 -1.12
N SER A 171 0.29 -11.58 -2.02
CA SER A 171 -0.04 -12.94 -2.44
C SER A 171 -0.46 -12.98 -3.91
N PRO A 172 -0.02 -13.99 -4.69
CA PRO A 172 -0.45 -14.18 -6.08
C PRO A 172 -1.97 -14.39 -6.24
N ARG A 173 -2.69 -14.66 -5.14
CA ARG A 173 -4.16 -14.74 -5.16
C ARG A 173 -4.86 -13.44 -5.56
N SER A 174 -4.17 -12.30 -5.45
CA SER A 174 -4.68 -11.00 -5.88
C SER A 174 -4.40 -10.69 -7.35
N THR A 175 -3.64 -11.54 -8.05
CA THR A 175 -3.45 -11.40 -9.50
C THR A 175 -4.73 -11.81 -10.22
N ALA A 176 -5.26 -10.92 -11.07
CA ALA A 176 -6.41 -11.28 -11.91
C ALA A 176 -6.02 -12.36 -12.93
N ALA A 177 -6.94 -13.28 -13.21
CA ALA A 177 -6.67 -14.46 -14.05
C ALA A 177 -6.15 -14.10 -15.46
N GLU A 178 -6.57 -12.96 -16.00
CA GLU A 178 -6.15 -12.45 -17.30
C GLU A 178 -4.67 -12.05 -17.38
N TYR A 179 -4.05 -11.77 -16.21
CA TYR A 179 -2.63 -11.39 -16.10
C TYR A 179 -1.75 -12.51 -15.56
N GLU A 180 -2.32 -13.72 -15.30
CA GLU A 180 -1.50 -14.83 -14.80
C GLU A 180 -0.37 -15.17 -15.76
N GLY A 181 0.85 -15.27 -15.22
CA GLY A 181 2.06 -15.60 -15.98
C GLY A 181 2.76 -14.41 -16.66
N GLU A 182 2.20 -13.20 -16.59
CA GLU A 182 2.84 -12.01 -17.15
C GLU A 182 4.06 -11.60 -16.29
N PRO A 183 5.28 -11.47 -16.86
CA PRO A 183 6.48 -11.11 -16.10
C PRO A 183 6.37 -9.80 -15.33
N ALA A 184 5.61 -8.83 -15.87
CA ALA A 184 5.40 -7.54 -15.23
C ALA A 184 4.66 -7.65 -13.88
N ASN A 185 3.91 -8.74 -13.64
CA ASN A 185 3.22 -8.96 -12.36
C ASN A 185 4.15 -8.96 -11.16
N GLY A 186 5.42 -9.33 -11.35
CA GLY A 186 6.42 -9.25 -10.31
C GLY A 186 6.63 -7.84 -9.75
N ALA A 187 6.22 -6.79 -10.47
CA ALA A 187 6.29 -5.41 -10.00
C ALA A 187 5.15 -5.00 -9.06
N PHE A 188 4.02 -5.74 -9.08
CA PHE A 188 2.80 -5.37 -8.35
C PHE A 188 2.66 -6.08 -7.01
N GLY A 189 3.48 -7.09 -6.72
CA GLY A 189 3.35 -7.83 -5.47
C GLY A 189 4.43 -8.87 -5.24
N SER A 190 4.22 -9.65 -4.18
CA SER A 190 5.13 -10.70 -3.73
C SER A 190 4.36 -11.99 -3.42
N ALA A 191 5.09 -13.10 -3.31
CA ALA A 191 4.51 -14.41 -3.00
C ALA A 191 4.77 -14.77 -1.53
N LEU A 192 4.17 -14.04 -0.59
CA LEU A 192 4.18 -14.47 0.80
C LEU A 192 3.32 -15.72 0.95
N GLY A 193 3.91 -16.77 1.50
CA GLY A 193 3.22 -18.02 1.80
C GLY A 193 2.14 -17.83 2.88
N ARG A 194 1.19 -18.75 2.91
CA ARG A 194 0.18 -18.82 3.96
C ARG A 194 0.82 -18.83 5.35
N ASP A 195 1.94 -19.51 5.49
CA ASP A 195 2.72 -19.62 6.72
C ASP A 195 3.17 -18.28 7.29
N PHE A 196 3.37 -17.27 6.42
CA PHE A 196 3.72 -15.92 6.86
C PHE A 196 2.61 -15.31 7.71
N PHE A 197 1.35 -15.61 7.37
CA PHE A 197 0.17 -15.11 8.08
C PHE A 197 -0.33 -16.08 9.13
N GLU A 198 -0.16 -17.41 8.98
CA GLU A 198 -0.66 -18.44 9.90
C GLU A 198 0.24 -18.68 11.14
N ASN A 199 1.52 -18.35 11.08
CA ASN A 199 2.38 -18.28 12.27
C ASN A 199 2.02 -17.11 13.19
N THR A 200 1.05 -16.34 12.79
CA THR A 200 0.38 -15.33 13.56
C THR A 200 -0.96 -15.95 13.95
N HIS A 201 -1.20 -16.20 15.18
CA HIS A 201 -2.48 -16.69 15.71
C HIS A 201 -3.65 -15.81 15.19
N LEU A 202 -3.98 -15.97 13.89
CA LEU A 202 -5.14 -15.39 13.24
C LEU A 202 -6.37 -16.23 13.61
#